data_6c093cb3c275a900eda102d00eed7be7
#
_entry.id   6c093cb3c275a900eda102d00eed7be7
#
_cell.length_a   1.000
_cell.length_b   1.000
_cell.length_c   1.000
_cell.angle_alpha   90.00
_cell.angle_beta   90.00
_cell.angle_gamma   90.00
#
_symmetry.space_group_name_H-M   'P 1'
#
loop_
_entity.id
_entity.type
_entity.pdbx_description
1 polymer ?
#
loop_
_entity_poly.entity_id
_entity_poly.type
_entity_poly.pdbx_seq_one_letter_code
_entity_poly.pdbx_strand_id
1 'polypeptide(L)'
;MQRVHNAIQLTGLSRDELADLYAYPTELRAPWVRANFISSIDGSATSGNLSEGLGTPADKTVFMMLRQLADVIVVGAGTARAENYGGAGTDPVFRQALYDRGIGGHRDGAPPPIAVVTASASLEPRARLFTETKVPTLVLTTSTAPEERKQQLADVGARVIEAGGVAITPQGLLNTLADLGLRRVLCEGGPHLFGELLEADAVDELCVTTAPILVGGTARRISLSAHEFRVPMVRRHILLDDDGTMLTRWTRS
;
A
#
# COMPACT_ATOMS: atom_id res chain seq x y z
N MET A 1 18.78 -27.59 -12.58
CA MET A 1 17.73 -27.05 -13.47
C MET A 1 16.65 -26.47 -12.54
N GLN A 2 16.68 -25.16 -12.25
CA GLN A 2 15.63 -24.51 -11.47
C GLN A 2 14.33 -24.59 -12.26
N ARG A 3 13.27 -25.08 -11.60
CA ARG A 3 11.93 -25.04 -12.19
C ARG A 3 11.57 -23.57 -12.46
N VAL A 4 11.38 -23.21 -13.70
CA VAL A 4 10.69 -21.99 -14.08
C VAL A 4 9.30 -22.13 -13.45
N HIS A 5 9.02 -21.36 -12.41
CA HIS A 5 7.66 -21.29 -11.89
C HIS A 5 6.78 -20.80 -13.02
N ASN A 6 5.87 -21.65 -13.50
CA ASN A 6 4.93 -21.33 -14.55
C ASN A 6 4.14 -20.08 -14.12
N ALA A 7 3.91 -19.18 -15.06
CA ALA A 7 2.96 -18.10 -14.84
C ALA A 7 1.57 -18.72 -14.62
N ILE A 8 0.78 -18.11 -13.73
CA ILE A 8 -0.55 -18.56 -13.35
C ILE A 8 -1.55 -17.65 -14.06
N GLN A 9 -2.57 -18.20 -14.69
CA GLN A 9 -3.66 -17.40 -15.26
C GLN A 9 -4.56 -16.87 -14.13
N LEU A 10 -4.75 -15.55 -14.09
CA LEU A 10 -5.58 -14.90 -13.07
C LEU A 10 -7.05 -15.31 -13.18
N THR A 11 -7.56 -15.37 -14.39
CA THR A 11 -8.97 -15.70 -14.69
C THR A 11 -9.40 -17.10 -14.22
N GLY A 12 -8.44 -18.00 -13.96
CA GLY A 12 -8.69 -19.34 -13.43
C GLY A 12 -8.70 -19.43 -11.91
N LEU A 13 -8.33 -18.37 -11.20
CA LEU A 13 -8.21 -18.39 -9.74
C LEU A 13 -9.53 -18.01 -9.05
N SER A 14 -9.91 -18.80 -8.06
CA SER A 14 -10.92 -18.40 -7.09
C SER A 14 -10.39 -17.28 -6.19
N ARG A 15 -11.31 -16.60 -5.52
CA ARG A 15 -10.97 -15.54 -4.55
C ARG A 15 -10.08 -16.06 -3.41
N ASP A 16 -10.32 -17.29 -2.96
CA ASP A 16 -9.55 -17.90 -1.89
C ASP A 16 -8.13 -18.29 -2.33
N GLU A 17 -7.98 -18.87 -3.52
CA GLU A 17 -6.67 -19.16 -4.10
C GLU A 17 -5.85 -17.89 -4.31
N LEU A 18 -6.49 -16.81 -4.78
CA LEU A 18 -5.83 -15.51 -4.89
C LEU A 18 -5.38 -14.98 -3.53
N ALA A 19 -6.22 -15.12 -2.48
CA ALA A 19 -5.84 -14.73 -1.12
C ALA A 19 -4.64 -15.53 -0.61
N ASP A 20 -4.58 -16.83 -0.87
CA ASP A 20 -3.46 -17.69 -0.48
C ASP A 20 -2.16 -17.30 -1.18
N LEU A 21 -2.21 -16.94 -2.46
CA LEU A 21 -1.05 -16.45 -3.20
C LEU A 21 -0.47 -15.15 -2.62
N TYR A 22 -1.32 -14.32 -1.97
CA TYR A 22 -0.92 -13.05 -1.36
C TYR A 22 -0.98 -13.08 0.17
N ALA A 23 -1.10 -14.24 0.80
CA ALA A 23 -1.10 -14.35 2.26
C ALA A 23 0.14 -13.69 2.88
N TYR A 24 -0.06 -12.99 4.01
CA TYR A 24 1.04 -12.54 4.84
C TYR A 24 1.65 -13.72 5.60
N PRO A 25 2.90 -13.63 6.06
CA PRO A 25 3.46 -14.62 6.99
C PRO A 25 2.58 -14.74 8.24
N THR A 26 2.40 -15.95 8.75
CA THR A 26 1.48 -16.24 9.86
C THR A 26 1.93 -15.66 11.20
N GLU A 27 3.23 -15.61 11.46
CA GLU A 27 3.79 -15.10 12.71
C GLU A 27 4.61 -13.83 12.46
N LEU A 28 3.95 -12.67 12.52
CA LEU A 28 4.62 -11.38 12.39
C LEU A 28 5.00 -10.83 13.76
N ARG A 29 6.30 -10.75 14.05
CA ARG A 29 6.86 -10.12 15.26
C ARG A 29 7.07 -8.62 15.10
N ALA A 30 7.25 -8.17 13.86
CA ALA A 30 7.39 -6.77 13.44
C ALA A 30 6.45 -6.47 12.27
N PRO A 31 6.22 -5.21 11.91
CA PRO A 31 5.52 -4.86 10.69
C PRO A 31 6.17 -5.48 9.45
N TRP A 32 5.36 -6.13 8.62
CA TRP A 32 5.72 -6.61 7.30
C TRP A 32 5.21 -5.62 6.27
N VAL A 33 6.11 -4.97 5.58
CA VAL A 33 5.79 -3.94 4.59
C VAL A 33 5.71 -4.55 3.20
N ARG A 34 4.48 -4.64 2.70
CA ARG A 34 4.17 -4.94 1.31
C ARG A 34 3.90 -3.64 0.59
N ALA A 35 4.62 -3.36 -0.49
CA ALA A 35 4.33 -2.26 -1.39
C ALA A 35 3.54 -2.75 -2.60
N ASN A 36 2.58 -1.95 -3.07
CA ASN A 36 1.81 -2.24 -4.28
C ASN A 36 1.83 -1.06 -5.24
N PHE A 37 2.20 -1.34 -6.49
CA PHE A 37 2.31 -0.34 -7.54
C PHE A 37 1.87 -0.90 -8.90
N ILE A 38 1.48 0.02 -9.78
CA ILE A 38 1.29 -0.26 -11.20
C ILE A 38 2.30 0.56 -12.02
N SER A 39 2.76 0.02 -13.13
CA SER A 39 3.58 0.73 -14.11
C SER A 39 3.22 0.33 -15.53
N SER A 40 3.53 1.19 -16.50
CA SER A 40 3.56 0.83 -17.91
C SER A 40 4.75 -0.10 -18.22
N ILE A 41 4.80 -0.68 -19.42
CA ILE A 41 5.90 -1.53 -19.89
C ILE A 41 7.25 -0.77 -19.86
N ASP A 42 7.23 0.53 -20.15
CA ASP A 42 8.41 1.40 -20.15
C ASP A 42 8.70 2.05 -18.79
N GLY A 43 7.98 1.62 -17.72
CA GLY A 43 8.30 1.97 -16.34
C GLY A 43 7.67 3.26 -15.81
N SER A 44 6.72 3.86 -16.52
CA SER A 44 5.96 4.99 -15.99
C SER A 44 5.00 4.55 -14.90
N ALA A 45 5.00 5.23 -13.75
CA ALA A 45 4.08 4.99 -12.64
C ALA A 45 2.75 5.76 -12.78
N THR A 46 2.61 6.58 -13.80
CA THR A 46 1.39 7.40 -14.04
C THR A 46 1.12 7.57 -15.53
N SER A 47 -0.15 7.76 -15.87
CA SER A 47 -0.60 8.28 -17.15
C SER A 47 -1.56 9.44 -16.86
N GLY A 48 -1.34 10.60 -17.50
CA GLY A 48 -2.10 11.82 -17.15
C GLY A 48 -1.91 12.29 -15.70
N ASN A 49 -0.74 12.03 -15.10
CA ASN A 49 -0.36 12.32 -13.71
C ASN A 49 -1.07 11.49 -12.63
N LEU A 50 -1.87 10.50 -12.98
CA LEU A 50 -2.56 9.60 -12.07
C LEU A 50 -2.19 8.15 -12.36
N SER A 51 -2.16 7.31 -11.33
CA SER A 51 -1.97 5.86 -11.48
C SER A 51 -3.20 5.19 -12.10
N GLU A 52 -4.40 5.74 -11.87
CA GLU A 52 -5.66 5.28 -12.46
C GLU A 52 -5.60 5.16 -13.99
N GLY A 53 -4.84 6.04 -14.67
CA GLY A 53 -4.65 5.99 -16.11
C GLY A 53 -3.90 4.75 -16.63
N LEU A 54 -3.30 3.94 -15.73
CA LEU A 54 -2.65 2.67 -16.03
C LEU A 54 -3.53 1.47 -15.63
N GLY A 55 -4.56 1.68 -14.81
CA GLY A 55 -5.35 0.64 -14.16
C GLY A 55 -6.01 -0.32 -15.14
N THR A 56 -5.92 -1.62 -14.85
CA THR A 56 -6.60 -2.70 -15.57
C THR A 56 -7.57 -3.44 -14.64
N PRO A 57 -8.54 -4.21 -15.16
CA PRO A 57 -9.40 -5.05 -14.32
C PRO A 57 -8.62 -6.03 -13.45
N ALA A 58 -7.53 -6.62 -13.98
CA ALA A 58 -6.64 -7.51 -13.27
C ALA A 58 -5.92 -6.80 -12.11
N ASP A 59 -5.38 -5.62 -12.37
CA ASP A 59 -4.76 -4.77 -11.34
C ASP A 59 -5.75 -4.47 -10.20
N LYS A 60 -6.95 -4.02 -10.54
CA LYS A 60 -8.01 -3.72 -9.56
C LYS A 60 -8.37 -4.94 -8.72
N THR A 61 -8.41 -6.13 -9.31
CA THR A 61 -8.70 -7.38 -8.60
C THR A 61 -7.65 -7.66 -7.54
N VAL A 62 -6.36 -7.58 -7.89
CA VAL A 62 -5.26 -7.80 -6.95
C VAL A 62 -5.18 -6.66 -5.92
N PHE A 63 -5.29 -5.40 -6.35
CA PHE A 63 -5.33 -4.24 -5.46
C PHE A 63 -6.38 -4.39 -4.35
N MET A 64 -7.61 -4.77 -4.72
CA MET A 64 -8.68 -5.00 -3.75
C MET A 64 -8.38 -6.20 -2.84
N MET A 65 -7.76 -7.28 -3.35
CA MET A 65 -7.35 -8.43 -2.55
C MET A 65 -6.29 -8.04 -1.51
N LEU A 66 -5.29 -7.26 -1.89
CA LEU A 66 -4.25 -6.80 -0.96
C LEU A 66 -4.83 -5.97 0.19
N ARG A 67 -5.83 -5.13 -0.08
CA ARG A 67 -6.57 -4.38 0.94
C ARG A 67 -7.39 -5.28 1.87
N GLN A 68 -7.93 -6.40 1.37
CA GLN A 68 -8.63 -7.39 2.23
C GLN A 68 -7.67 -8.00 3.27
N LEU A 69 -6.43 -8.22 2.89
CA LEU A 69 -5.42 -8.90 3.70
C LEU A 69 -4.72 -7.99 4.73
N ALA A 70 -4.65 -6.69 4.47
CA ALA A 70 -3.87 -5.73 5.26
C ALA A 70 -4.52 -5.39 6.62
N ASP A 71 -3.67 -5.05 7.63
CA ASP A 71 -4.10 -4.42 8.88
C ASP A 71 -4.21 -2.90 8.72
N VAL A 72 -3.38 -2.31 7.86
CA VAL A 72 -3.31 -0.87 7.60
C VAL A 72 -2.85 -0.61 6.18
N ILE A 73 -3.37 0.46 5.58
CA ILE A 73 -2.91 0.98 4.28
C ILE A 73 -2.13 2.26 4.55
N VAL A 74 -0.86 2.31 4.16
CA VAL A 74 0.01 3.47 4.34
C VAL A 74 0.17 4.21 3.01
N VAL A 75 -0.04 5.50 3.02
CA VAL A 75 0.08 6.36 1.83
C VAL A 75 0.62 7.74 2.20
N GLY A 76 1.46 8.31 1.35
CA GLY A 76 1.92 9.68 1.50
C GLY A 76 0.81 10.71 1.19
N ALA A 77 0.77 11.82 1.92
CA ALA A 77 -0.25 12.86 1.75
C ALA A 77 -0.36 13.42 0.32
N GLY A 78 0.75 13.46 -0.42
CA GLY A 78 0.76 13.88 -1.83
C GLY A 78 -0.08 12.95 -2.71
N THR A 79 0.15 11.65 -2.60
CA THR A 79 -0.60 10.62 -3.33
C THR A 79 -2.05 10.55 -2.88
N ALA A 80 -2.30 10.61 -1.56
CA ALA A 80 -3.65 10.60 -1.03
C ALA A 80 -4.52 11.75 -1.59
N ARG A 81 -3.92 12.95 -1.78
CA ARG A 81 -4.59 14.09 -2.42
C ARG A 81 -4.76 13.90 -3.92
N ALA A 82 -3.70 13.51 -4.63
CA ALA A 82 -3.73 13.40 -6.09
C ALA A 82 -4.73 12.34 -6.55
N GLU A 83 -4.76 11.19 -5.90
CA GLU A 83 -5.64 10.06 -6.21
C GLU A 83 -7.01 10.15 -5.48
N ASN A 84 -7.28 11.27 -4.79
CA ASN A 84 -8.55 11.51 -4.09
C ASN A 84 -9.00 10.35 -3.20
N TYR A 85 -8.12 9.89 -2.31
CA TYR A 85 -8.37 8.74 -1.44
C TYR A 85 -9.63 8.92 -0.59
N GLY A 86 -10.41 7.86 -0.47
CA GLY A 86 -11.44 7.67 0.55
C GLY A 86 -11.08 6.52 1.48
N GLY A 87 -12.00 6.10 2.34
CA GLY A 87 -11.82 4.92 3.18
C GLY A 87 -11.64 3.63 2.35
N ALA A 88 -11.00 2.63 2.94
CA ALA A 88 -10.81 1.36 2.27
C ALA A 88 -12.15 0.62 2.08
N GLY A 89 -12.51 0.38 0.82
CA GLY A 89 -13.65 -0.47 0.46
C GLY A 89 -13.25 -1.94 0.58
N THR A 90 -13.84 -2.67 1.53
CA THR A 90 -13.59 -4.10 1.73
C THR A 90 -14.89 -4.85 2.01
N ASP A 91 -14.83 -6.17 1.85
CA ASP A 91 -15.91 -7.10 2.18
C ASP A 91 -15.71 -7.61 3.62
N PRO A 92 -16.57 -7.25 4.59
CA PRO A 92 -16.38 -7.59 5.98
C PRO A 92 -16.48 -9.11 6.25
N VAL A 93 -17.33 -9.84 5.55
CA VAL A 93 -17.46 -11.30 5.71
C VAL A 93 -16.19 -11.99 5.24
N PHE A 94 -15.64 -11.56 4.11
CA PHE A 94 -14.40 -12.12 3.60
C PHE A 94 -13.20 -11.77 4.49
N ARG A 95 -13.13 -10.55 5.01
CA ARG A 95 -12.05 -10.17 5.95
C ARG A 95 -12.09 -11.00 7.23
N GLN A 96 -13.27 -11.31 7.75
CA GLN A 96 -13.41 -12.22 8.89
C GLN A 96 -12.93 -13.63 8.55
N ALA A 97 -13.32 -14.16 7.40
CA ALA A 97 -12.85 -15.48 6.94
C ALA A 97 -11.32 -15.52 6.76
N LEU A 98 -10.70 -14.45 6.25
CA LEU A 98 -9.23 -14.35 6.15
C LEU A 98 -8.56 -14.31 7.53
N TYR A 99 -9.18 -13.64 8.50
CA TYR A 99 -8.71 -13.61 9.89
C TYR A 99 -8.77 -15.00 10.53
N ASP A 100 -9.86 -15.72 10.37
CA ASP A 100 -10.03 -17.08 10.91
C ASP A 100 -9.02 -18.06 10.31
N ARG A 101 -8.58 -17.82 9.06
CA ARG A 101 -7.52 -18.58 8.38
C ARG A 101 -6.11 -18.14 8.80
N GLY A 102 -5.95 -17.05 9.55
CA GLY A 102 -4.66 -16.52 10.00
C GLY A 102 -3.81 -15.86 8.93
N ILE A 103 -4.35 -15.55 7.73
CA ILE A 103 -3.59 -15.04 6.59
C ILE A 103 -3.76 -13.53 6.33
N GLY A 104 -4.67 -12.87 7.03
CA GLY A 104 -4.98 -11.46 6.87
C GLY A 104 -6.30 -11.10 7.51
N GLY A 105 -6.92 -10.03 7.03
CA GLY A 105 -8.26 -9.62 7.46
C GLY A 105 -8.34 -9.02 8.86
N HIS A 106 -9.54 -9.05 9.42
CA HIS A 106 -9.81 -8.55 10.78
C HIS A 106 -10.95 -9.37 11.40
N ARG A 107 -10.87 -9.65 12.72
CA ARG A 107 -11.83 -10.52 13.41
C ARG A 107 -13.29 -10.05 13.31
N ASP A 108 -13.52 -8.74 13.25
CA ASP A 108 -14.86 -8.14 13.14
C ASP A 108 -15.17 -7.72 11.68
N GLY A 109 -14.34 -8.12 10.71
CA GLY A 109 -14.48 -7.74 9.31
C GLY A 109 -14.23 -6.25 9.02
N ALA A 110 -13.81 -5.44 10.01
CA ALA A 110 -13.56 -4.01 9.83
C ALA A 110 -12.54 -3.75 8.71
N PRO A 111 -12.71 -2.70 7.88
CA PRO A 111 -11.72 -2.35 6.86
C PRO A 111 -10.42 -1.88 7.51
N PRO A 112 -9.27 -2.00 6.82
CA PRO A 112 -8.03 -1.43 7.30
C PRO A 112 -8.13 0.11 7.31
N PRO A 113 -7.67 0.79 8.36
CA PRO A 113 -7.55 2.24 8.34
C PRO A 113 -6.54 2.67 7.26
N ILE A 114 -6.79 3.84 6.66
CA ILE A 114 -5.80 4.54 5.86
C ILE A 114 -4.90 5.33 6.81
N ALA A 115 -3.59 5.08 6.77
CA ALA A 115 -2.58 5.83 7.50
C ALA A 115 -1.88 6.79 6.52
N VAL A 116 -2.18 8.08 6.67
CA VAL A 116 -1.58 9.12 5.81
C VAL A 116 -0.33 9.68 6.48
N VAL A 117 0.80 9.59 5.78
CA VAL A 117 2.09 10.13 6.24
C VAL A 117 2.22 11.58 5.75
N THR A 118 2.37 12.52 6.69
CA THR A 118 2.46 13.95 6.40
C THR A 118 3.29 14.69 7.46
N ALA A 119 4.38 15.35 7.08
CA ALA A 119 5.20 16.09 8.04
C ALA A 119 4.46 17.30 8.66
N SER A 120 3.55 17.92 7.94
CA SER A 120 2.92 19.19 8.31
C SER A 120 1.42 19.10 8.65
N ALA A 121 0.85 17.90 8.70
CA ALA A 121 -0.59 17.67 8.83
C ALA A 121 -1.45 18.50 7.83
N SER A 122 -0.89 18.86 6.68
CA SER A 122 -1.55 19.68 5.66
C SER A 122 -2.48 18.82 4.80
N LEU A 123 -3.62 18.46 5.37
CA LEU A 123 -4.71 17.74 4.72
C LEU A 123 -5.98 18.58 4.80
N GLU A 124 -6.85 18.42 3.82
CA GLU A 124 -8.15 19.10 3.79
C GLU A 124 -9.14 18.32 4.67
N PRO A 125 -9.71 18.92 5.76
CA PRO A 125 -10.64 18.23 6.67
C PRO A 125 -11.90 17.70 5.98
N ARG A 126 -12.28 18.27 4.84
CA ARG A 126 -13.44 17.83 4.04
C ARG A 126 -13.10 16.78 3.00
N ALA A 127 -11.84 16.30 2.94
CA ALA A 127 -11.44 15.26 2.01
C ALA A 127 -12.18 13.94 2.27
N ARG A 128 -12.39 13.15 1.22
CA ARG A 128 -13.03 11.84 1.28
C ARG A 128 -12.37 10.88 2.28
N LEU A 129 -11.07 11.07 2.56
CA LEU A 129 -10.32 10.37 3.62
C LEU A 129 -11.01 10.43 4.98
N PHE A 130 -11.71 11.52 5.29
CA PHE A 130 -12.34 11.77 6.59
C PHE A 130 -13.87 11.63 6.51
N THR A 131 -14.47 11.94 5.35
CA THR A 131 -15.92 11.97 5.17
C THR A 131 -16.50 10.66 4.65
N GLU A 132 -15.70 9.84 3.96
CA GLU A 132 -16.12 8.56 3.34
C GLU A 132 -15.32 7.38 3.90
N THR A 133 -15.17 7.30 5.22
CA THR A 133 -14.48 6.20 5.89
C THR A 133 -15.36 5.55 6.96
N LYS A 134 -15.21 4.22 7.13
CA LYS A 134 -15.91 3.44 8.15
C LYS A 134 -15.11 3.31 9.45
N VAL A 135 -13.82 3.58 9.39
CA VAL A 135 -12.89 3.55 10.52
C VAL A 135 -12.06 4.83 10.48
N PRO A 136 -11.66 5.39 11.63
CA PRO A 136 -10.87 6.61 11.67
C PRO A 136 -9.61 6.53 10.81
N THR A 137 -9.38 7.55 9.98
CA THR A 137 -8.12 7.73 9.27
C THR A 137 -7.02 8.03 10.28
N LEU A 138 -5.87 7.35 10.15
CA LEU A 138 -4.68 7.64 10.93
C LEU A 138 -3.88 8.74 10.22
N VAL A 139 -3.61 9.85 10.90
CA VAL A 139 -2.74 10.91 10.39
C VAL A 139 -1.42 10.81 11.14
N LEU A 140 -0.40 10.25 10.48
CA LEU A 140 0.93 10.11 11.04
C LEU A 140 1.72 11.37 10.69
N THR A 141 2.04 12.17 11.71
CA THR A 141 2.65 13.49 11.53
C THR A 141 3.88 13.69 12.43
N THR A 142 4.51 14.86 12.36
CA THR A 142 5.63 15.24 13.23
C THR A 142 5.14 15.99 14.46
N SER A 143 5.95 16.00 15.53
CA SER A 143 5.67 16.83 16.71
C SER A 143 5.73 18.34 16.38
N THR A 144 6.47 18.72 15.34
CA THR A 144 6.59 20.10 14.87
C THR A 144 5.46 20.55 13.93
N ALA A 145 4.54 19.65 13.56
CA ALA A 145 3.37 20.04 12.78
C ALA A 145 2.50 21.05 13.55
N PRO A 146 1.92 22.07 12.88
CA PRO A 146 1.09 23.06 13.55
C PRO A 146 -0.07 22.44 14.34
N GLU A 147 -0.18 22.79 15.61
CA GLU A 147 -1.19 22.23 16.52
C GLU A 147 -2.61 22.46 16.03
N GLU A 148 -2.87 23.67 15.49
CA GLU A 148 -4.17 23.99 14.90
C GLU A 148 -4.57 22.99 13.78
N ARG A 149 -3.62 22.59 12.93
CA ARG A 149 -3.89 21.61 11.87
C ARG A 149 -4.16 20.21 12.43
N LYS A 150 -3.39 19.81 13.46
CA LYS A 150 -3.62 18.55 14.15
C LYS A 150 -5.02 18.51 14.75
N GLN A 151 -5.42 19.59 15.41
CA GLN A 151 -6.75 19.72 16.02
C GLN A 151 -7.87 19.71 14.97
N GLN A 152 -7.74 20.46 13.87
CA GLN A 152 -8.72 20.45 12.78
C GLN A 152 -8.97 19.06 12.21
N LEU A 153 -7.94 18.22 12.11
CA LEU A 153 -8.07 16.85 11.65
C LEU A 153 -8.69 15.93 12.73
N ALA A 154 -8.34 16.15 13.98
CA ALA A 154 -8.97 15.43 15.10
C ALA A 154 -10.47 15.74 15.20
N ASP A 155 -10.87 16.98 14.99
CA ASP A 155 -12.28 17.43 15.05
C ASP A 155 -13.17 16.75 13.98
N VAL A 156 -12.60 16.33 12.86
CA VAL A 156 -13.31 15.56 11.84
C VAL A 156 -13.18 14.04 12.01
N GLY A 157 -12.71 13.58 13.18
CA GLY A 157 -12.67 12.18 13.56
C GLY A 157 -11.41 11.43 13.13
N ALA A 158 -10.37 12.12 12.64
CA ALA A 158 -9.08 11.48 12.39
C ALA A 158 -8.35 11.19 13.71
N ARG A 159 -7.59 10.10 13.74
CA ARG A 159 -6.64 9.80 14.81
C ARG A 159 -5.29 10.37 14.43
N VAL A 160 -4.94 11.53 14.97
CA VAL A 160 -3.65 12.19 14.73
C VAL A 160 -2.60 11.62 15.69
N ILE A 161 -1.45 11.19 15.14
CA ILE A 161 -0.39 10.52 15.88
C ILE A 161 0.95 11.13 15.48
N GLU A 162 1.73 11.55 16.46
CA GLU A 162 3.09 12.02 16.25
C GLU A 162 4.02 10.82 16.10
N ALA A 163 4.43 10.55 14.86
CA ALA A 163 5.29 9.43 14.49
C ALA A 163 6.77 9.83 14.34
N GLY A 164 7.11 11.09 14.65
CA GLY A 164 8.47 11.61 14.59
C GLY A 164 8.59 13.03 15.12
N GLY A 165 9.82 13.50 15.30
CA GLY A 165 10.14 14.87 15.73
C GLY A 165 9.96 15.87 14.58
N VAL A 166 11.07 16.32 13.98
CA VAL A 166 11.07 17.21 12.79
C VAL A 166 10.74 16.48 11.48
N ALA A 167 10.95 15.16 11.43
CA ALA A 167 10.64 14.30 10.29
C ALA A 167 10.10 12.96 10.79
N ILE A 168 9.34 12.28 9.94
CA ILE A 168 8.91 10.91 10.17
C ILE A 168 9.90 10.00 9.45
N THR A 169 10.73 9.30 10.22
CA THR A 169 11.64 8.31 9.63
C THR A 169 10.90 7.00 9.35
N PRO A 170 11.36 6.17 8.41
CA PRO A 170 10.80 4.83 8.18
C PRO A 170 10.70 4.00 9.46
N GLN A 171 11.73 4.02 10.30
CA GLN A 171 11.71 3.31 11.58
C GLN A 171 10.66 3.88 12.56
N GLY A 172 10.53 5.20 12.65
CA GLY A 172 9.50 5.86 13.48
C GLY A 172 8.09 5.52 13.01
N LEU A 173 7.86 5.51 11.69
CA LEU A 173 6.62 5.05 11.09
C LEU A 173 6.30 3.59 11.49
N LEU A 174 7.25 2.67 11.31
CA LEU A 174 7.03 1.25 11.59
C LEU A 174 6.84 0.98 13.09
N ASN A 175 7.60 1.66 13.96
CA ASN A 175 7.42 1.56 15.41
C ASN A 175 6.01 2.01 15.81
N THR A 176 5.54 3.15 15.28
CA THR A 176 4.18 3.65 15.54
C THR A 176 3.11 2.63 15.12
N LEU A 177 3.26 2.02 13.95
CA LEU A 177 2.33 0.98 13.49
C LEU A 177 2.39 -0.29 14.36
N ALA A 178 3.59 -0.70 14.78
CA ALA A 178 3.78 -1.83 15.68
C ALA A 178 3.11 -1.62 17.04
N ASP A 179 3.24 -0.43 17.62
CA ASP A 179 2.62 -0.04 18.89
C ASP A 179 1.09 -0.05 18.81
N LEU A 180 0.54 0.21 17.63
CA LEU A 180 -0.88 0.09 17.33
C LEU A 180 -1.33 -1.35 17.03
N GLY A 181 -0.41 -2.31 17.00
CA GLY A 181 -0.69 -3.71 16.66
C GLY A 181 -0.89 -3.95 15.15
N LEU A 182 -0.62 -2.97 14.29
CA LEU A 182 -0.81 -3.01 12.85
C LEU A 182 0.46 -3.55 12.16
N ARG A 183 0.49 -4.86 11.92
CA ARG A 183 1.69 -5.53 11.43
C ARG A 183 1.65 -5.90 9.95
N ARG A 184 0.45 -6.08 9.36
CA ARG A 184 0.29 -6.34 7.92
C ARG A 184 0.13 -5.00 7.20
N VAL A 185 1.26 -4.39 6.82
CA VAL A 185 1.30 -3.04 6.24
C VAL A 185 1.24 -3.13 4.72
N LEU A 186 0.25 -2.47 4.12
CA LEU A 186 0.15 -2.27 2.67
C LEU A 186 0.55 -0.83 2.34
N CYS A 187 1.73 -0.64 1.75
CA CYS A 187 2.17 0.66 1.25
C CYS A 187 1.68 0.88 -0.19
N GLU A 188 0.82 1.87 -0.37
CA GLU A 188 0.31 2.28 -1.69
C GLU A 188 1.01 3.56 -2.22
N GLY A 189 2.18 3.83 -1.71
CA GLY A 189 3.05 4.93 -2.16
C GLY A 189 2.78 6.24 -1.41
N GLY A 190 3.14 7.47 -1.91
CA GLY A 190 3.78 7.74 -3.22
C GLY A 190 5.26 7.39 -3.34
N PRO A 191 5.79 7.78 -4.49
CA PRO A 191 7.16 7.39 -4.87
C PRO A 191 8.25 7.83 -3.88
N HIS A 192 8.10 8.96 -3.23
CA HIS A 192 9.03 9.43 -2.21
C HIS A 192 8.97 8.56 -0.95
N LEU A 193 7.76 8.33 -0.40
CA LEU A 193 7.60 7.47 0.77
C LEU A 193 8.12 6.06 0.50
N PHE A 194 7.85 5.51 -0.68
CA PHE A 194 8.36 4.21 -1.06
C PHE A 194 9.88 4.21 -1.23
N GLY A 195 10.46 5.27 -1.80
CA GLY A 195 11.90 5.45 -1.91
C GLY A 195 12.59 5.47 -0.54
N GLU A 196 12.04 6.23 0.42
CA GLU A 196 12.54 6.31 1.80
C GLU A 196 12.46 4.94 2.51
N LEU A 197 11.35 4.21 2.35
CA LEU A 197 11.21 2.86 2.91
C LEU A 197 12.21 1.88 2.32
N LEU A 198 12.48 1.94 1.02
CA LEU A 198 13.49 1.10 0.35
C LEU A 198 14.89 1.43 0.81
N GLU A 199 15.27 2.72 0.89
CA GLU A 199 16.58 3.19 1.33
C GLU A 199 16.87 2.79 2.79
N ALA A 200 15.83 2.77 3.63
CA ALA A 200 15.90 2.32 5.02
C ALA A 200 15.84 0.80 5.21
N ASP A 201 15.88 0.03 4.13
CA ASP A 201 15.79 -1.43 4.19
C ASP A 201 14.47 -1.96 4.82
N ALA A 202 13.39 -1.19 4.71
CA ALA A 202 12.12 -1.39 5.41
C ALA A 202 10.99 -1.98 4.54
N VAL A 203 11.30 -2.51 3.35
CA VAL A 203 10.32 -3.15 2.46
C VAL A 203 10.60 -4.65 2.38
N ASP A 204 9.63 -5.47 2.77
CA ASP A 204 9.72 -6.93 2.75
C ASP A 204 9.23 -7.53 1.44
N GLU A 205 8.24 -6.86 0.83
CA GLU A 205 7.52 -7.39 -0.32
C GLU A 205 7.11 -6.28 -1.28
N LEU A 206 7.21 -6.57 -2.58
CA LEU A 206 6.77 -5.70 -3.66
C LEU A 206 5.84 -6.46 -4.60
N CYS A 207 4.64 -5.93 -4.78
CA CYS A 207 3.68 -6.33 -5.80
C CYS A 207 3.70 -5.26 -6.90
N VAL A 208 3.95 -5.67 -8.14
CA VAL A 208 3.96 -4.76 -9.29
C VAL A 208 3.07 -5.30 -10.38
N THR A 209 2.12 -4.48 -10.79
CA THR A 209 1.37 -4.67 -12.03
C THR A 209 2.11 -3.98 -13.16
N THR A 210 2.33 -4.68 -14.27
CA THR A 210 2.76 -4.09 -15.53
C THR A 210 1.55 -4.03 -16.46
N ALA A 211 1.04 -2.83 -16.69
CA ALA A 211 -0.03 -2.58 -17.65
C ALA A 211 0.51 -2.75 -19.08
N PRO A 212 -0.27 -3.34 -20.02
CA PRO A 212 0.19 -3.64 -21.38
C PRO A 212 0.18 -2.39 -22.28
N ILE A 213 0.75 -1.28 -21.81
CA ILE A 213 0.83 -0.02 -22.52
C ILE A 213 2.22 0.61 -22.42
N LEU A 214 2.55 1.46 -23.39
CA LEU A 214 3.69 2.38 -23.37
C LEU A 214 3.17 3.80 -23.14
N VAL A 215 3.81 4.55 -22.25
CA VAL A 215 3.42 5.93 -21.92
C VAL A 215 4.43 6.93 -22.48
N GLY A 216 5.71 6.63 -22.41
CA GLY A 216 6.78 7.54 -22.82
C GLY A 216 6.90 8.78 -21.92
N GLY A 217 7.59 9.81 -22.42
CA GLY A 217 7.74 11.09 -21.73
C GLY A 217 8.65 11.04 -20.50
N THR A 218 8.38 11.92 -19.52
CA THR A 218 9.19 12.10 -18.28
C THR A 218 8.45 11.69 -17.02
N ALA A 219 7.51 10.77 -17.14
CA ALA A 219 6.71 10.30 -16.01
C ALA A 219 7.57 9.69 -14.89
N ARG A 220 7.09 9.78 -13.67
CA ARG A 220 7.82 9.29 -12.49
C ARG A 220 7.88 7.76 -12.46
N ARG A 221 8.95 7.24 -11.85
CA ARG A 221 9.06 5.84 -11.47
C ARG A 221 8.23 5.56 -10.20
N ILE A 222 8.04 4.28 -9.88
CA ILE A 222 7.35 3.85 -8.64
C ILE A 222 8.10 4.29 -7.37
N SER A 223 9.43 4.50 -7.44
CA SER A 223 10.27 4.95 -6.32
C SER A 223 11.14 6.14 -6.73
N LEU A 224 11.26 7.10 -5.81
CA LEU A 224 12.16 8.26 -5.91
C LEU A 224 12.95 8.38 -4.61
N SER A 225 14.28 8.47 -4.73
CA SER A 225 15.21 8.68 -3.61
C SER A 225 16.34 9.60 -4.04
N ALA A 226 17.05 10.17 -3.05
CA ALA A 226 18.18 11.06 -3.31
C ALA A 226 19.42 10.32 -3.83
N HIS A 227 19.55 9.03 -3.48
CA HIS A 227 20.72 8.21 -3.81
C HIS A 227 20.30 6.92 -4.51
N GLU A 228 21.20 6.36 -5.32
CA GLU A 228 21.03 5.03 -5.87
C GLU A 228 21.26 3.97 -4.78
N PHE A 229 20.38 2.98 -4.73
CA PHE A 229 20.53 1.82 -3.85
C PHE A 229 20.08 0.55 -4.59
N ARG A 230 20.45 -0.62 -4.05
CA ARG A 230 20.10 -1.92 -4.61
C ARG A 230 19.50 -2.82 -3.52
N VAL A 231 18.28 -3.27 -3.75
CA VAL A 231 17.60 -4.24 -2.88
C VAL A 231 17.40 -5.53 -3.65
N PRO A 232 18.10 -6.62 -3.31
CA PRO A 232 17.88 -7.92 -3.96
C PRO A 232 16.50 -8.46 -3.63
N MET A 233 15.79 -8.92 -4.66
CA MET A 233 14.44 -9.45 -4.53
C MET A 233 14.33 -10.83 -5.19
N VAL A 234 13.53 -11.70 -4.60
CA VAL A 234 13.20 -13.03 -5.12
C VAL A 234 11.76 -13.03 -5.61
N ARG A 235 11.56 -13.42 -6.87
CA ARG A 235 10.22 -13.57 -7.44
C ARG A 235 9.49 -14.75 -6.81
N ARG A 236 8.28 -14.51 -6.31
CA ARG A 236 7.41 -15.53 -5.74
C ARG A 236 6.47 -16.14 -6.78
N HIS A 237 5.76 -15.29 -7.51
CA HIS A 237 4.92 -15.73 -8.63
C HIS A 237 4.76 -14.65 -9.69
N ILE A 238 4.18 -15.05 -10.82
CA ILE A 238 3.67 -14.19 -11.88
C ILE A 238 2.24 -14.61 -12.14
N LEU A 239 1.31 -13.65 -12.11
CA LEU A 239 -0.03 -13.83 -12.66
C LEU A 239 -0.12 -13.13 -14.00
N LEU A 240 -0.83 -13.73 -14.92
CA LEU A 240 -1.11 -13.17 -16.24
C LEU A 240 -2.63 -13.04 -16.40
N ASP A 241 -3.05 -12.00 -17.08
CA ASP A 241 -4.43 -11.82 -17.50
C ASP A 241 -4.51 -11.83 -19.03
N ASP A 242 -5.70 -12.13 -19.57
CA ASP A 242 -5.91 -12.30 -21.01
C ASP A 242 -5.73 -10.97 -21.79
N ASP A 243 -5.85 -9.82 -21.12
CA ASP A 243 -5.59 -8.48 -21.69
C ASP A 243 -4.10 -8.13 -21.83
N GLY A 244 -3.19 -9.03 -21.40
CA GLY A 244 -1.75 -8.82 -21.40
C GLY A 244 -1.20 -8.20 -20.12
N THR A 245 -2.02 -7.91 -19.12
CA THR A 245 -1.58 -7.45 -17.81
C THR A 245 -0.73 -8.52 -17.11
N MET A 246 0.41 -8.11 -16.59
CA MET A 246 1.30 -8.97 -15.82
C MET A 246 1.40 -8.48 -14.37
N LEU A 247 1.10 -9.35 -13.40
CA LEU A 247 1.20 -9.04 -11.98
C LEU A 247 2.29 -9.90 -11.35
N THR A 248 3.25 -9.26 -10.73
CA THR A 248 4.41 -9.95 -10.14
C THR A 248 4.48 -9.69 -8.64
N ARG A 249 4.81 -10.73 -7.89
CA ARG A 249 5.09 -10.65 -6.46
C ARG A 249 6.55 -10.99 -6.19
N TRP A 250 7.21 -10.12 -5.45
CA TRP A 250 8.61 -10.22 -5.07
C TRP A 250 8.74 -10.10 -3.57
N THR A 251 9.63 -10.86 -2.97
CA THR A 251 9.99 -10.70 -1.56
C THR A 251 11.48 -10.48 -1.46
N ARG A 252 11.90 -9.92 -0.36
CA ARG A 252 13.31 -9.84 0.00
C ARG A 252 13.97 -11.21 0.00
N SER A 253 15.25 -11.27 -0.40
CA SER A 253 16.08 -12.48 -0.40
C SER A 253 16.57 -12.83 1.00
#